data_e5535591f44facbb5c64ea3daa0b05e7
#
_entry.id   e5535591f44facbb5c64ea3daa0b05e7
#
_cell.length_a   1.000
_cell.length_b   1.000
_cell.length_c   1.000
_cell.angle_alpha   90.00
_cell.angle_beta   90.00
_cell.angle_gamma   90.00
#
_symmetry.space_group_name_H-M   'P 1'
#
loop_
_entity.id
_entity.type
_entity.pdbx_description
1 polymer ?
#
loop_
_entity_poly.entity_id
_entity_poly.type
_entity_poly.pdbx_seq_one_letter_code
_entity_poly.pdbx_strand_id
1 'polypeptide(L)'
;AIITSLLYKKHPAELKFVMVDPKMVEFAPYKPLLRHYLAATPDTEDENIVIVDCDKVVNTLNSLVIEMENRYKLLMDAGVRNLEDYNEKFVSRRLNPEKVVADSLHHQFLPYIVIIIDEYGDFIMQAGKQVETPIARITQKARAVGMHMILATQRPSVNIVTGVIKANIPTRIALRTQSVVDSRTVLDTKGADQLIGRGDML
;
A
#
# COMPACT_ATOMS: atom_id res chain seq x y z
N ALA A 1 -8.97 -8.74 9.20
CA ALA A 1 -9.76 -7.67 9.81
C ALA A 1 -9.72 -6.38 8.97
N ILE A 2 -8.54 -5.79 8.66
CA ILE A 2 -8.43 -4.49 7.94
C ILE A 2 -9.09 -4.56 6.56
N ILE A 3 -8.72 -5.52 5.71
CA ILE A 3 -9.28 -5.70 4.37
C ILE A 3 -10.80 -5.83 4.45
N THR A 4 -11.29 -6.70 5.30
CA THR A 4 -12.73 -6.93 5.49
C THR A 4 -13.46 -5.64 5.90
N SER A 5 -12.89 -4.89 6.86
CA SER A 5 -13.47 -3.60 7.27
C SER A 5 -13.54 -2.58 6.13
N LEU A 6 -12.53 -2.53 5.28
CA LEU A 6 -12.50 -1.64 4.12
C LEU A 6 -13.55 -2.04 3.07
N LEU A 7 -13.68 -3.34 2.79
CA LEU A 7 -14.68 -3.88 1.86
C LEU A 7 -16.11 -3.60 2.31
N TYR A 8 -16.38 -3.60 3.61
CA TYR A 8 -17.70 -3.24 4.15
C TYR A 8 -18.02 -1.74 4.07
N LYS A 9 -16.98 -0.88 4.03
CA LYS A 9 -17.16 0.58 4.14
C LYS A 9 -17.01 1.33 2.83
N LYS A 10 -16.37 0.75 1.82
CA LYS A 10 -16.00 1.46 0.59
C LYS A 10 -16.43 0.70 -0.65
N HIS A 11 -16.99 1.45 -1.59
CA HIS A 11 -17.37 0.92 -2.90
C HIS A 11 -16.12 0.71 -3.78
N PRO A 12 -16.12 -0.26 -4.74
CA PRO A 12 -14.98 -0.49 -5.64
C PRO A 12 -14.56 0.72 -6.48
N ALA A 13 -15.47 1.65 -6.72
CA ALA A 13 -15.15 2.90 -7.41
C ALA A 13 -14.32 3.86 -6.54
N GLU A 14 -14.39 3.72 -5.21
CA GLU A 14 -13.69 4.59 -4.27
C GLU A 14 -12.39 4.00 -3.71
N LEU A 15 -12.22 2.67 -3.84
CA LEU A 15 -11.12 1.94 -3.22
C LEU A 15 -10.58 0.86 -4.15
N LYS A 16 -9.27 0.84 -4.31
CA LYS A 16 -8.54 -0.21 -5.00
C LYS A 16 -7.45 -0.80 -4.11
N PHE A 17 -7.15 -2.07 -4.31
CA PHE A 17 -6.06 -2.77 -3.63
C PHE A 17 -4.96 -3.16 -4.59
N VAL A 18 -3.73 -3.14 -4.10
CA VAL A 18 -2.57 -3.84 -4.67
C VAL A 18 -2.14 -4.85 -3.63
N MET A 19 -2.20 -6.13 -3.95
CA MET A 19 -1.91 -7.22 -3.02
C MET A 19 -0.68 -8.00 -3.46
N VAL A 20 0.26 -8.13 -2.54
CA VAL A 20 1.53 -8.82 -2.74
C VAL A 20 1.65 -9.91 -1.67
N ASP A 21 1.77 -11.16 -2.11
CA ASP A 21 1.88 -12.33 -1.24
C ASP A 21 2.85 -13.34 -1.86
N PRO A 22 4.07 -13.47 -1.32
CA PRO A 22 5.08 -14.38 -1.88
C PRO A 22 4.67 -15.85 -1.83
N LYS A 23 3.68 -16.20 -1.01
CA LYS A 23 3.25 -17.58 -0.79
C LYS A 23 1.91 -17.94 -1.43
N MET A 24 1.17 -16.96 -1.95
CA MET A 24 -0.19 -17.11 -2.52
C MET A 24 -1.23 -17.74 -1.56
N VAL A 25 -1.02 -17.72 -0.26
CA VAL A 25 -1.88 -18.41 0.72
C VAL A 25 -2.87 -17.45 1.34
N GLU A 26 -2.38 -16.30 1.82
CA GLU A 26 -3.16 -15.40 2.67
C GLU A 26 -4.22 -14.62 1.89
N PHE A 27 -3.96 -14.29 0.63
CA PHE A 27 -4.91 -13.55 -0.20
C PHE A 27 -5.75 -14.41 -1.14
N ALA A 28 -5.54 -15.71 -1.18
CA ALA A 28 -6.35 -16.63 -1.97
C ALA A 28 -7.88 -16.53 -1.70
N PRO A 29 -8.35 -16.37 -0.45
CA PRO A 29 -9.78 -16.22 -0.17
C PRO A 29 -10.40 -14.95 -0.75
N TYR A 30 -9.60 -13.92 -1.06
CA TYR A 30 -10.06 -12.64 -1.59
C TYR A 30 -10.13 -12.60 -3.14
N LYS A 31 -9.64 -13.63 -3.84
CA LYS A 31 -9.65 -13.69 -5.30
C LYS A 31 -11.01 -13.32 -5.95
N PRO A 32 -12.18 -13.79 -5.46
CA PRO A 32 -13.46 -13.43 -6.06
C PRO A 32 -13.82 -11.94 -5.91
N LEU A 33 -13.40 -11.31 -4.83
CA LEU A 33 -13.69 -9.90 -4.52
C LEU A 33 -12.77 -8.94 -5.27
N LEU A 34 -11.60 -9.43 -5.64
CA LEU A 34 -10.53 -8.62 -6.22
C LEU A 34 -10.82 -8.15 -7.65
N ARG A 35 -11.68 -8.83 -8.42
CA ARG A 35 -12.09 -8.38 -9.76
C ARG A 35 -12.57 -6.94 -9.82
N HIS A 36 -13.22 -6.47 -8.77
CA HIS A 36 -13.75 -5.11 -8.69
C HIS A 36 -12.87 -4.14 -7.93
N TYR A 37 -12.07 -4.65 -6.99
CA TYR A 37 -11.25 -3.84 -6.07
C TYR A 37 -9.77 -3.79 -6.43
N LEU A 38 -9.30 -4.50 -7.45
CA LEU A 38 -7.88 -4.44 -7.80
C LEU A 38 -7.51 -3.23 -8.62
N ALA A 39 -6.32 -2.68 -8.31
CA ALA A 39 -5.56 -1.88 -9.23
C ALA A 39 -4.66 -2.84 -10.03
N ALA A 40 -5.08 -3.19 -11.25
CA ALA A 40 -4.29 -4.02 -12.15
C ALA A 40 -3.34 -3.16 -12.99
N THR A 41 -2.14 -3.67 -13.26
CA THR A 41 -1.30 -3.13 -14.33
C THR A 41 -1.79 -3.69 -15.67
N PRO A 42 -1.57 -2.99 -16.82
CA PRO A 42 -2.02 -3.46 -18.14
C PRO A 42 -1.57 -4.88 -18.50
N ASP A 43 -0.45 -5.33 -17.91
CA ASP A 43 0.15 -6.65 -18.17
C ASP A 43 -0.31 -7.73 -17.18
N THR A 44 -1.30 -7.44 -16.34
CA THR A 44 -1.81 -8.43 -15.38
C THR A 44 -2.82 -9.32 -16.08
N GLU A 45 -2.43 -10.54 -16.42
CA GLU A 45 -3.37 -11.57 -16.84
C GLU A 45 -4.38 -11.84 -15.72
N ASP A 46 -5.64 -12.01 -16.07
CA ASP A 46 -6.80 -12.15 -15.16
C ASP A 46 -6.66 -13.25 -14.08
N GLU A 47 -5.73 -14.17 -14.25
CA GLU A 47 -5.50 -15.29 -13.32
C GLU A 47 -4.52 -14.98 -12.17
N ASN A 48 -3.65 -13.98 -12.32
CA ASN A 48 -2.60 -13.65 -11.35
C ASN A 48 -2.79 -12.28 -10.67
N ILE A 49 -3.87 -12.18 -9.93
CA ILE A 49 -4.33 -10.99 -9.21
C ILE A 49 -3.42 -10.65 -8.01
N VAL A 50 -2.73 -11.63 -7.45
CA VAL A 50 -1.78 -11.48 -6.36
C VAL A 50 -0.36 -11.58 -6.91
N ILE A 51 0.46 -10.59 -6.60
CA ILE A 51 1.82 -10.50 -7.10
C ILE A 51 2.72 -11.35 -6.20
N VAL A 52 3.43 -12.30 -6.80
CA VAL A 52 4.26 -13.30 -6.10
C VAL A 52 5.74 -13.11 -6.40
N ASP A 53 6.05 -12.82 -7.64
CA ASP A 53 7.41 -12.73 -8.17
C ASP A 53 8.08 -11.41 -7.76
N CYS A 54 9.34 -11.48 -7.32
CA CYS A 54 10.09 -10.33 -6.81
C CYS A 54 10.30 -9.24 -7.87
N ASP A 55 10.57 -9.61 -9.12
CA ASP A 55 10.75 -8.64 -10.20
C ASP A 55 9.46 -7.93 -10.52
N LYS A 56 8.32 -8.65 -10.50
CA LYS A 56 6.99 -8.06 -10.65
C LYS A 56 6.66 -7.13 -9.48
N VAL A 57 7.07 -7.47 -8.24
CA VAL A 57 6.90 -6.58 -7.09
C VAL A 57 7.67 -5.28 -7.26
N VAL A 58 8.94 -5.34 -7.67
CA VAL A 58 9.77 -4.16 -7.93
C VAL A 58 9.13 -3.29 -9.01
N ASN A 59 8.70 -3.88 -10.13
CA ASN A 59 8.04 -3.17 -11.22
C ASN A 59 6.73 -2.52 -10.77
N THR A 60 5.92 -3.24 -9.99
CA THR A 60 4.68 -2.71 -9.43
C THR A 60 4.92 -1.54 -8.48
N LEU A 61 5.90 -1.64 -7.59
CA LEU A 61 6.25 -0.55 -6.69
C LEU A 61 6.74 0.70 -7.46
N ASN A 62 7.52 0.51 -8.51
CA ASN A 62 7.94 1.61 -9.38
C ASN A 62 6.75 2.23 -10.14
N SER A 63 5.82 1.42 -10.65
CA SER A 63 4.58 1.90 -11.28
C SER A 63 3.72 2.68 -10.30
N LEU A 64 3.64 2.26 -9.03
CA LEU A 64 2.93 2.99 -7.98
C LEU A 64 3.60 4.34 -7.64
N VAL A 65 4.92 4.44 -7.75
CA VAL A 65 5.63 5.72 -7.61
C VAL A 65 5.24 6.66 -8.76
N ILE A 66 5.15 6.16 -10.00
CA ILE A 66 4.72 6.95 -11.16
C ILE A 66 3.26 7.39 -10.97
N GLU A 67 2.37 6.49 -10.57
CA GLU A 67 0.96 6.82 -10.26
C GLU A 67 0.85 7.92 -9.19
N MET A 68 1.63 7.80 -8.12
CA MET A 68 1.70 8.84 -7.09
C MET A 68 2.08 10.20 -7.68
N GLU A 69 3.09 10.24 -8.54
CA GLU A 69 3.55 11.49 -9.19
C GLU A 69 2.50 12.06 -10.15
N ASN A 70 1.83 11.21 -10.89
CA ASN A 70 0.75 11.61 -11.77
C ASN A 70 -0.43 12.20 -10.98
N ARG A 71 -0.79 11.59 -9.86
CA ARG A 71 -1.81 12.13 -8.96
C ARG A 71 -1.42 13.50 -8.42
N TYR A 72 -0.15 13.71 -8.06
CA TYR A 72 0.34 15.03 -7.66
C TYR A 72 0.20 16.08 -8.76
N LYS A 73 0.48 15.74 -10.02
CA LYS A 73 0.27 16.65 -11.16
C LYS A 73 -1.21 17.05 -11.28
N LEU A 74 -2.13 16.07 -11.13
CA LEU A 74 -3.58 16.32 -11.16
C LEU A 74 -4.06 17.21 -10.01
N LEU A 75 -3.59 16.96 -8.79
CA LEU A 75 -3.91 17.79 -7.63
C LEU A 75 -3.39 19.22 -7.80
N MET A 76 -2.18 19.35 -8.30
CA MET A 76 -1.56 20.67 -8.56
C MET A 76 -2.34 21.45 -9.61
N ASP A 77 -2.71 20.85 -10.73
CA ASP A 77 -3.51 21.49 -11.77
C ASP A 77 -4.91 21.87 -11.26
N ALA A 78 -5.50 21.03 -10.42
CA ALA A 78 -6.77 21.33 -9.76
C ALA A 78 -6.67 22.39 -8.64
N GLY A 79 -5.47 22.78 -8.23
CA GLY A 79 -5.23 23.75 -7.15
C GLY A 79 -5.70 23.24 -5.78
N VAL A 80 -5.51 21.96 -5.49
CA VAL A 80 -5.89 21.32 -4.23
C VAL A 80 -4.71 20.59 -3.59
N ARG A 81 -4.83 20.26 -2.30
CA ARG A 81 -3.73 19.67 -1.52
C ARG A 81 -3.92 18.19 -1.16
N ASN A 82 -5.11 17.66 -1.32
CA ASN A 82 -5.45 16.29 -0.95
C ASN A 82 -6.46 15.67 -1.92
N LEU A 83 -6.58 14.34 -1.86
CA LEU A 83 -7.46 13.56 -2.71
C LEU A 83 -8.94 13.88 -2.51
N GLU A 84 -9.36 14.16 -1.28
CA GLU A 84 -10.76 14.42 -0.94
C GLU A 84 -11.26 15.68 -1.64
N ASP A 85 -10.53 16.80 -1.49
CA ASP A 85 -10.83 18.06 -2.17
C ASP A 85 -10.80 17.92 -3.70
N TYR A 86 -9.86 17.09 -4.22
CA TYR A 86 -9.77 16.82 -5.65
C TYR A 86 -11.01 16.10 -6.16
N ASN A 87 -11.41 15.02 -5.52
CA ASN A 87 -12.57 14.23 -5.90
C ASN A 87 -13.88 15.04 -5.74
N GLU A 88 -13.99 15.89 -4.71
CA GLU A 88 -15.11 16.80 -4.56
C GLU A 88 -15.23 17.77 -5.74
N LYS A 89 -14.10 18.39 -6.17
CA LYS A 89 -14.07 19.24 -7.37
C LYS A 89 -14.44 18.47 -8.64
N PHE A 90 -13.96 17.24 -8.78
CA PHE A 90 -14.27 16.41 -9.94
C PHE A 90 -15.76 16.04 -10.01
N VAL A 91 -16.33 15.54 -8.91
CA VAL A 91 -17.75 15.16 -8.83
C VAL A 91 -18.66 16.36 -9.02
N SER A 92 -18.28 17.54 -8.50
CA SER A 92 -19.02 18.79 -8.70
C SER A 92 -18.81 19.43 -10.09
N ARG A 93 -18.17 18.73 -11.03
CA ARG A 93 -17.89 19.15 -12.42
C ARG A 93 -17.12 20.47 -12.53
N ARG A 94 -16.26 20.75 -11.58
CA ARG A 94 -15.36 21.93 -11.60
C ARG A 94 -14.01 21.66 -12.27
N LEU A 95 -13.74 20.42 -12.65
CA LEU A 95 -12.56 20.02 -13.42
C LEU A 95 -13.00 19.55 -14.80
N ASN A 96 -12.28 19.96 -15.83
CA ASN A 96 -12.56 19.53 -17.20
C ASN A 96 -11.86 18.18 -17.48
N PRO A 97 -12.61 17.08 -17.68
CA PRO A 97 -12.02 15.78 -17.95
C PRO A 97 -11.34 15.66 -19.32
N GLU A 98 -11.62 16.59 -20.25
CA GLU A 98 -10.98 16.61 -21.56
C GLU A 98 -9.66 17.40 -21.56
N LYS A 99 -9.38 18.14 -20.49
CA LYS A 99 -8.14 18.88 -20.35
C LYS A 99 -6.96 17.94 -20.16
N VAL A 100 -5.98 18.03 -21.05
CA VAL A 100 -4.68 17.36 -20.88
C VAL A 100 -3.86 18.14 -19.86
N VAL A 101 -3.53 17.50 -18.74
CA VAL A 101 -2.77 18.09 -17.64
C VAL A 101 -1.26 17.91 -17.86
N ALA A 102 -0.84 16.69 -18.26
CA ALA A 102 0.55 16.38 -18.61
C ALA A 102 0.57 15.09 -19.45
N ASP A 103 1.38 15.05 -20.50
CA ASP A 103 1.46 13.95 -21.46
C ASP A 103 0.05 13.53 -21.92
N SER A 104 -0.44 12.35 -21.56
CA SER A 104 -1.82 11.89 -21.83
C SER A 104 -2.69 11.87 -20.56
N LEU A 105 -2.30 12.60 -19.51
CA LEU A 105 -2.97 12.60 -18.23
C LEU A 105 -4.16 13.55 -18.23
N HIS A 106 -5.34 13.04 -17.93
CA HIS A 106 -6.59 13.78 -17.85
C HIS A 106 -7.19 13.73 -16.45
N HIS A 107 -8.05 14.70 -16.12
CA HIS A 107 -8.80 14.66 -14.88
C HIS A 107 -9.79 13.49 -14.89
N GLN A 108 -9.77 12.72 -13.82
CA GLN A 108 -10.66 11.60 -13.57
C GLN A 108 -10.90 11.45 -12.07
N PHE A 109 -11.93 10.70 -11.70
CA PHE A 109 -12.11 10.34 -10.29
C PHE A 109 -10.95 9.44 -9.84
N LEU A 110 -10.34 9.77 -8.71
CA LEU A 110 -9.20 9.04 -8.17
C LEU A 110 -9.63 8.20 -6.96
N PRO A 111 -9.69 6.87 -7.07
CA PRO A 111 -9.94 6.02 -5.91
C PRO A 111 -8.76 6.04 -4.94
N TYR A 112 -9.01 5.76 -3.66
CA TYR A 112 -7.95 5.38 -2.73
C TYR A 112 -7.26 4.10 -3.22
N ILE A 113 -5.95 4.00 -3.03
CA ILE A 113 -5.18 2.78 -3.29
C ILE A 113 -4.57 2.31 -1.97
N VAL A 114 -4.88 1.07 -1.59
CA VAL A 114 -4.29 0.42 -0.42
C VAL A 114 -3.37 -0.70 -0.91
N ILE A 115 -2.09 -0.53 -0.65
CA ILE A 115 -1.03 -1.47 -1.02
C ILE A 115 -0.77 -2.36 0.20
N ILE A 116 -0.91 -3.67 0.04
CA ILE A 116 -0.73 -4.63 1.13
C ILE A 116 0.33 -5.65 0.71
N ILE A 117 1.39 -5.74 1.51
CA ILE A 117 2.46 -6.71 1.33
C ILE A 117 2.46 -7.61 2.56
N ASP A 118 2.14 -8.90 2.40
CA ASP A 118 1.94 -9.84 3.51
C ASP A 118 3.25 -10.20 4.21
N GLU A 119 4.28 -10.57 3.47
CA GLU A 119 5.62 -10.86 4.02
C GLU A 119 6.67 -10.06 3.26
N TYR A 120 6.80 -8.76 3.57
CA TYR A 120 7.73 -7.90 2.86
C TYR A 120 9.21 -8.25 3.13
N GLY A 121 9.48 -8.94 4.24
CA GLY A 121 10.80 -9.40 4.59
C GLY A 121 11.42 -10.32 3.54
N ASP A 122 10.63 -11.16 2.91
CA ASP A 122 11.11 -12.06 1.86
C ASP A 122 11.61 -11.26 0.64
N PHE A 123 10.94 -10.16 0.28
CA PHE A 123 11.34 -9.29 -0.83
C PHE A 123 12.55 -8.41 -0.49
N ILE A 124 12.62 -7.90 0.75
CA ILE A 124 13.79 -7.14 1.23
C ILE A 124 15.04 -8.02 1.22
N MET A 125 14.91 -9.29 1.62
CA MET A 125 16.04 -10.22 1.61
C MET A 125 16.51 -10.58 0.19
N GLN A 126 15.62 -10.59 -0.79
CA GLN A 126 15.94 -10.91 -2.18
C GLN A 126 16.48 -9.71 -2.97
N ALA A 127 15.81 -8.58 -2.89
CA ALA A 127 16.08 -7.41 -3.74
C ALA A 127 16.52 -6.16 -2.97
N GLY A 128 16.57 -6.19 -1.65
CA GLY A 128 17.13 -5.15 -0.81
C GLY A 128 16.63 -3.75 -1.15
N LYS A 129 17.55 -2.87 -1.56
CA LYS A 129 17.24 -1.46 -1.88
C LYS A 129 16.26 -1.27 -3.04
N GLN A 130 16.16 -2.22 -3.96
CA GLN A 130 15.24 -2.11 -5.10
C GLN A 130 13.77 -2.13 -4.63
N VAL A 131 13.49 -2.78 -3.51
CA VAL A 131 12.18 -2.80 -2.85
C VAL A 131 12.07 -1.69 -1.80
N GLU A 132 13.09 -1.50 -0.97
CA GLU A 132 13.07 -0.51 0.12
C GLU A 132 12.91 0.94 -0.39
N THR A 133 13.59 1.30 -1.48
CA THR A 133 13.58 2.68 -2.00
C THR A 133 12.18 3.12 -2.46
N PRO A 134 11.46 2.40 -3.33
CA PRO A 134 10.11 2.79 -3.70
C PRO A 134 9.12 2.73 -2.53
N ILE A 135 9.25 1.77 -1.60
CA ILE A 135 8.43 1.75 -0.37
C ILE A 135 8.63 3.03 0.43
N ALA A 136 9.89 3.41 0.70
CA ALA A 136 10.18 4.65 1.43
C ALA A 136 9.59 5.88 0.73
N ARG A 137 9.71 5.97 -0.60
CA ARG A 137 9.20 7.09 -1.40
C ARG A 137 7.67 7.19 -1.34
N ILE A 138 6.97 6.07 -1.46
CA ILE A 138 5.50 6.01 -1.35
C ILE A 138 5.07 6.41 0.06
N THR A 139 5.64 5.80 1.10
CA THR A 139 5.25 6.04 2.49
C THR A 139 5.51 7.47 2.96
N GLN A 140 6.52 8.14 2.40
CA GLN A 140 6.81 9.56 2.68
C GLN A 140 5.77 10.53 2.12
N LYS A 141 5.22 10.24 0.94
CA LYS A 141 4.52 11.27 0.16
C LYS A 141 3.10 10.88 -0.23
N ALA A 142 2.75 9.60 -0.28
CA ALA A 142 1.54 9.13 -0.96
C ALA A 142 0.22 9.43 -0.22
N ARG A 143 0.26 9.79 1.07
CA ARG A 143 -0.94 10.08 1.86
C ARG A 143 -1.84 11.14 1.24
N ALA A 144 -1.27 12.25 0.79
CA ALA A 144 -2.03 13.36 0.22
C ALA A 144 -2.77 12.97 -1.07
N VAL A 145 -2.22 12.02 -1.83
CA VAL A 145 -2.80 11.51 -3.08
C VAL A 145 -3.62 10.24 -2.89
N GLY A 146 -3.97 9.90 -1.64
CA GLY A 146 -4.86 8.79 -1.30
C GLY A 146 -4.26 7.41 -1.49
N MET A 147 -2.95 7.26 -1.37
CA MET A 147 -2.30 5.96 -1.41
C MET A 147 -1.79 5.60 -0.01
N HIS A 148 -2.11 4.42 0.46
CA HIS A 148 -1.76 3.91 1.79
C HIS A 148 -1.05 2.56 1.66
N MET A 149 -0.11 2.30 2.57
CA MET A 149 0.67 1.07 2.54
C MET A 149 0.59 0.33 3.87
N ILE A 150 0.40 -0.97 3.80
CA ILE A 150 0.44 -1.90 4.92
C ILE A 150 1.54 -2.91 4.63
N LEU A 151 2.56 -2.92 5.48
CA LEU A 151 3.64 -3.90 5.42
C LEU A 151 3.48 -4.87 6.59
N ALA A 152 3.39 -6.15 6.29
CA ALA A 152 3.41 -7.20 7.29
C ALA A 152 4.69 -8.03 7.18
N THR A 153 5.13 -8.59 8.31
CA THR A 153 6.22 -9.56 8.35
C THR A 153 6.10 -10.45 9.58
N GLN A 154 6.42 -11.71 9.39
CA GLN A 154 6.56 -12.69 10.48
C GLN A 154 7.99 -12.72 11.04
N ARG A 155 8.91 -11.95 10.47
CA ARG A 155 10.34 -11.91 10.83
C ARG A 155 10.77 -10.51 11.25
N PRO A 156 10.43 -10.05 12.47
CA PRO A 156 10.72 -8.71 12.93
C PRO A 156 12.21 -8.53 13.31
N SER A 157 13.11 -8.69 12.35
CA SER A 157 14.55 -8.44 12.53
C SER A 157 14.93 -7.03 12.13
N VAL A 158 16.05 -6.53 12.64
CA VAL A 158 16.58 -5.19 12.31
C VAL A 158 16.96 -5.03 10.82
N ASN A 159 17.24 -6.14 10.14
CA ASN A 159 17.53 -6.15 8.71
C ASN A 159 16.27 -6.00 7.86
N ILE A 160 15.11 -6.31 8.41
CA ILE A 160 13.80 -6.21 7.76
C ILE A 160 13.11 -4.92 8.20
N VAL A 161 12.96 -4.69 9.51
CA VAL A 161 12.39 -3.46 10.06
C VAL A 161 13.50 -2.42 10.21
N THR A 162 13.97 -1.91 9.07
CA THR A 162 15.09 -0.99 8.99
C THR A 162 14.76 0.39 9.57
N GLY A 163 15.76 1.21 9.85
CA GLY A 163 15.57 2.59 10.25
C GLY A 163 14.81 3.43 9.20
N VAL A 164 15.01 3.13 7.92
CA VAL A 164 14.28 3.79 6.82
C VAL A 164 12.79 3.47 6.87
N ILE A 165 12.43 2.21 7.06
CA ILE A 165 11.04 1.78 7.20
C ILE A 165 10.40 2.41 8.45
N LYS A 166 11.08 2.35 9.60
CA LYS A 166 10.57 2.95 10.85
C LYS A 166 10.33 4.46 10.74
N ALA A 167 11.22 5.18 10.08
CA ALA A 167 11.11 6.62 9.92
C ALA A 167 9.91 7.04 9.05
N ASN A 168 9.50 6.18 8.11
CA ASN A 168 8.47 6.49 7.13
C ASN A 168 7.11 5.82 7.42
N ILE A 169 7.08 4.83 8.31
CA ILE A 169 5.87 4.15 8.76
C ILE A 169 5.76 4.33 10.28
N PRO A 170 5.16 5.43 10.73
CA PRO A 170 5.08 5.76 12.16
C PRO A 170 4.05 4.90 12.91
N THR A 171 3.00 4.45 12.24
CA THR A 171 1.98 3.57 12.83
C THR A 171 2.47 2.13 12.73
N ARG A 172 2.68 1.51 13.89
CA ARG A 172 3.17 0.14 13.98
C ARG A 172 2.28 -0.66 14.91
N ILE A 173 2.02 -1.90 14.54
CA ILE A 173 1.23 -2.85 15.31
C ILE A 173 2.08 -4.10 15.49
N ALA A 174 2.26 -4.53 16.72
CA ALA A 174 2.86 -5.82 17.01
C ALA A 174 1.81 -6.76 17.61
N LEU A 175 1.68 -7.91 16.99
CA LEU A 175 1.04 -9.07 17.60
C LEU A 175 2.05 -9.73 18.56
N ARG A 176 1.64 -10.80 19.25
CA ARG A 176 2.54 -11.52 20.15
C ARG A 176 3.85 -11.89 19.45
N THR A 177 4.96 -11.40 19.98
CA THR A 177 6.32 -11.73 19.52
C THR A 177 6.92 -12.87 20.35
N GLN A 178 7.96 -13.52 19.79
CA GLN A 178 8.66 -14.61 20.51
C GLN A 178 9.63 -14.08 21.56
N SER A 179 10.12 -12.86 21.38
CA SER A 179 11.14 -12.28 22.27
C SER A 179 10.92 -10.79 22.53
N VAL A 180 11.49 -10.29 23.62
CA VAL A 180 11.58 -8.85 23.91
C VAL A 180 12.35 -8.09 22.83
N VAL A 181 13.33 -8.73 22.19
CA VAL A 181 14.12 -8.13 21.12
C VAL A 181 13.22 -7.83 19.92
N ASP A 182 12.36 -8.77 19.53
CA ASP A 182 11.41 -8.60 18.44
C ASP A 182 10.41 -7.47 18.75
N SER A 183 9.89 -7.42 19.99
CA SER A 183 9.04 -6.33 20.44
C SER A 183 9.71 -4.96 20.26
N ARG A 184 10.95 -4.84 20.70
CA ARG A 184 11.73 -3.59 20.54
C ARG A 184 12.02 -3.29 19.08
N THR A 185 12.26 -4.29 18.27
CA THR A 185 12.51 -4.10 16.83
C THR A 185 11.30 -3.47 16.14
N VAL A 186 10.09 -3.88 16.47
CA VAL A 186 8.86 -3.33 15.87
C VAL A 186 8.43 -2.03 16.53
N LEU A 187 8.30 -2.02 17.87
CA LEU A 187 7.63 -0.96 18.62
C LEU A 187 8.58 0.05 19.28
N ASP A 188 9.90 -0.19 19.25
CA ASP A 188 10.91 0.52 20.03
C ASP A 188 10.74 0.37 21.57
N THR A 189 9.81 -0.51 22.00
CA THR A 189 9.52 -0.81 23.40
C THR A 189 9.30 -2.30 23.62
N LYS A 190 9.33 -2.72 24.88
CA LYS A 190 8.98 -4.09 25.30
C LYS A 190 7.46 -4.23 25.47
N GLY A 191 6.95 -5.45 25.50
CA GLY A 191 5.57 -5.76 25.89
C GLY A 191 4.85 -6.69 24.91
N ALA A 192 5.21 -6.68 23.60
CA ALA A 192 4.56 -7.57 22.64
C ALA A 192 4.88 -9.07 22.90
N ASP A 193 5.97 -9.38 23.56
CA ASP A 193 6.31 -10.73 24.02
C ASP A 193 5.39 -11.26 25.14
N GLN A 194 4.69 -10.38 25.85
CA GLN A 194 3.79 -10.70 26.94
C GLN A 194 2.31 -10.78 26.52
N LEU A 195 2.01 -10.48 25.25
CA LEU A 195 0.65 -10.57 24.74
C LEU A 195 0.11 -12.00 24.80
N ILE A 196 -1.20 -12.11 25.01
CA ILE A 196 -1.87 -13.42 25.13
C ILE A 196 -1.86 -14.19 23.80
N GLY A 197 -1.81 -13.50 22.69
CA GLY A 197 -2.00 -14.06 21.34
C GLY A 197 -3.47 -13.96 20.90
N ARG A 198 -3.86 -14.73 19.87
CA ARG A 198 -5.24 -14.74 19.32
C ARG A 198 -5.73 -13.38 18.82
N GLY A 199 -4.82 -12.56 18.33
CA GLY A 199 -5.14 -11.22 17.82
C GLY A 199 -4.94 -10.08 18.84
N ASP A 200 -4.50 -10.40 20.05
CA ASP A 200 -4.06 -9.41 21.02
C ASP A 200 -2.84 -8.63 20.48
N MET A 201 -2.84 -7.30 20.59
CA MET A 201 -1.86 -6.45 19.92
C MET A 201 -1.53 -5.18 20.71
N LEU A 202 -0.35 -4.66 20.44
CA LEU A 202 0.14 -3.35 20.86
C LEU A 202 0.35 -2.44 19.65
#